data_8654f3bbea96279ca67c5eea471be99e
#
_entry.id   8654f3bbea96279ca67c5eea471be99e
#
_cell.length_a   1.000
_cell.length_b   1.000
_cell.length_c   1.000
_cell.angle_alpha   90.00
_cell.angle_beta   90.00
_cell.angle_gamma   90.00
#
_symmetry.space_group_name_H-M   'P 1'
#
loop_
_entity.id
_entity.type
_entity.pdbx_description
1 polymer ?
#
loop_
_entity_poly.entity_id
_entity_poly.type
_entity_poly.pdbx_seq_one_letter_code
_entity_poly.pdbx_strand_id
1 'polypeptide(L)'
;MASRVIQVQVPDILDTSKVENELKEKKGVTSEQLKEYQEFLRDLDQRVMSHPVIQNNAYTQWFAFGEASFSDVRHMVQQFSVFSHLFLIAALKKMINARSLETYRATKEILANEIGVIYRNRNKAIPKTSEIGDDAQPEEGVDPKYANTEGTVDGGVFRFKAGHYEWLLKLGEFLDLDFNTMGKPWLGSKSTIFFCDELARLYGSEDPNIAEGASFAVENWAAAGFWKELISGLEKFKERENIKQFPIAFFTFHDKLEGQHAEHVAHELAEVYFEEGFDKEKFITGGIEMLDGVKAFWDGLNEDRKK
;
A
#
# COMPACT_ATOMS: atom_id res chain seq x y z
N MET A 1 -24.86 22.33 -4.64
CA MET A 1 -24.08 22.09 -3.40
C MET A 1 -22.62 22.11 -3.82
N ALA A 2 -21.78 22.95 -3.18
CA ALA A 2 -20.37 23.00 -3.54
C ALA A 2 -19.71 21.64 -3.19
N SER A 3 -19.25 20.94 -4.19
CA SER A 3 -18.47 19.72 -4.04
C SER A 3 -17.20 20.08 -3.25
N ARG A 4 -17.09 19.59 -2.01
CA ARG A 4 -15.82 19.68 -1.28
C ARG A 4 -14.85 18.76 -2.02
N VAL A 5 -13.89 19.34 -2.73
CA VAL A 5 -12.71 18.63 -3.20
C VAL A 5 -12.04 18.04 -1.95
N ILE A 6 -11.83 16.75 -1.94
CA ILE A 6 -11.06 16.09 -0.88
C ILE A 6 -9.64 16.64 -1.05
N GLN A 7 -9.14 17.35 -0.04
CA GLN A 7 -7.76 17.81 -0.07
C GLN A 7 -6.84 16.60 0.07
N VAL A 8 -6.08 16.33 -0.97
CA VAL A 8 -4.97 15.40 -0.94
C VAL A 8 -3.92 15.96 0.02
N GLN A 9 -3.55 15.20 1.01
CA GLN A 9 -2.56 15.61 2.01
C GLN A 9 -1.25 14.89 1.67
N VAL A 10 -0.47 15.51 0.76
CA VAL A 10 0.85 15.00 0.39
C VAL A 10 1.76 15.03 1.62
N PRO A 11 2.46 13.94 1.95
CA PRO A 11 3.41 13.90 3.05
C PRO A 11 4.50 14.97 2.88
N ASP A 12 4.78 15.71 3.95
CA ASP A 12 5.88 16.68 3.98
C ASP A 12 7.21 15.99 4.31
N ILE A 13 7.94 15.63 3.28
CA ILE A 13 9.26 14.99 3.42
C ILE A 13 10.38 15.96 3.77
N LEU A 14 10.11 17.28 3.76
CA LEU A 14 11.12 18.31 4.06
C LEU A 14 11.21 18.61 5.57
N ASP A 15 10.23 18.18 6.37
CA ASP A 15 10.30 18.31 7.83
C ASP A 15 11.24 17.25 8.43
N THR A 16 12.53 17.61 8.52
CA THR A 16 13.58 16.76 9.11
C THR A 16 13.74 16.95 10.62
N SER A 17 12.95 17.80 11.26
CA SER A 17 13.13 18.21 12.66
C SER A 17 13.18 17.04 13.66
N LYS A 18 12.45 15.97 13.39
CA LYS A 18 12.42 14.76 14.21
C LYS A 18 13.64 13.86 14.01
N VAL A 19 14.25 13.87 12.82
CA VAL A 19 15.31 12.94 12.40
C VAL A 19 16.70 13.56 12.62
N GLU A 20 16.83 14.87 12.46
CA GLU A 20 18.14 15.56 12.54
C GLU A 20 18.87 15.37 13.87
N ASN A 21 18.16 15.48 14.99
CA ASN A 21 18.77 15.29 16.31
C ASN A 21 19.26 13.85 16.48
N GLU A 22 18.48 12.90 16.02
CA GLU A 22 18.81 11.48 16.08
C GLU A 22 20.03 11.14 15.20
N LEU A 23 20.10 11.68 13.99
CA LEU A 23 21.24 11.53 13.08
C LEU A 23 22.54 12.09 13.67
N LYS A 24 22.46 13.27 14.31
CA LYS A 24 23.62 13.88 14.97
C LYS A 24 24.10 13.06 16.17
N GLU A 25 23.17 12.65 17.04
CA GLU A 25 23.50 11.98 18.29
C GLU A 25 23.88 10.51 18.11
N LYS A 26 23.12 9.76 17.29
CA LYS A 26 23.33 8.31 17.15
C LYS A 26 24.29 7.91 16.02
N LYS A 27 24.29 8.66 14.91
CA LYS A 27 25.12 8.32 13.72
C LYS A 27 26.34 9.24 13.57
N GLY A 28 26.49 10.28 14.38
CA GLY A 28 27.61 11.22 14.29
C GLY A 28 27.65 12.01 12.99
N VAL A 29 26.49 12.23 12.36
CA VAL A 29 26.35 12.94 11.08
C VAL A 29 26.76 14.40 11.26
N THR A 30 27.65 14.89 10.38
CA THR A 30 28.14 16.27 10.42
C THR A 30 27.12 17.26 9.88
N SER A 31 27.29 18.55 10.21
CA SER A 31 26.41 19.60 9.67
C SER A 31 26.48 19.72 8.14
N GLU A 32 27.60 19.37 7.52
CA GLU A 32 27.77 19.35 6.07
C GLU A 32 26.95 18.22 5.45
N GLN A 33 27.07 17.00 5.98
CA GLN A 33 26.27 15.85 5.53
C GLN A 33 24.77 16.07 5.67
N LEU A 34 24.34 16.78 6.72
CA LEU A 34 22.93 17.16 6.87
C LEU A 34 22.44 18.13 5.80
N LYS A 35 23.30 19.08 5.37
CA LYS A 35 22.95 19.96 4.25
C LYS A 35 22.82 19.20 2.94
N GLU A 36 23.73 18.26 2.66
CA GLU A 36 23.66 17.39 1.49
C GLU A 36 22.39 16.53 1.51
N TYR A 37 22.00 16.01 2.67
CA TYR A 37 20.75 15.29 2.86
C TYR A 37 19.53 16.19 2.61
N GLN A 38 19.51 17.41 3.12
CA GLN A 38 18.42 18.37 2.87
C GLN A 38 18.35 18.78 1.39
N GLU A 39 19.47 18.84 0.67
CA GLU A 39 19.50 19.07 -0.79
C GLU A 39 18.91 17.88 -1.53
N PHE A 40 19.23 16.65 -1.12
CA PHE A 40 18.63 15.44 -1.66
C PHE A 40 17.11 15.40 -1.42
N LEU A 41 16.62 15.78 -0.23
CA LEU A 41 15.19 15.85 0.05
C LEU A 41 14.46 16.86 -0.84
N ARG A 42 15.06 18.03 -1.11
CA ARG A 42 14.50 19.00 -2.05
C ARG A 42 14.42 18.47 -3.48
N ASP A 43 15.46 17.75 -3.91
CA ASP A 43 15.52 17.12 -5.23
C ASP A 43 14.44 16.02 -5.34
N LEU A 44 14.29 15.22 -4.29
CA LEU A 44 13.28 14.17 -4.18
C LEU A 44 11.86 14.75 -4.20
N ASP A 45 11.61 15.84 -3.46
CA ASP A 45 10.32 16.54 -3.47
C ASP A 45 9.97 17.06 -4.87
N GLN A 46 10.94 17.67 -5.54
CA GLN A 46 10.74 18.22 -6.88
C GLN A 46 10.56 17.15 -7.97
N ARG A 47 11.25 16.00 -7.87
CA ARG A 47 11.29 15.00 -8.94
C ARG A 47 10.35 13.82 -8.72
N VAL A 48 10.07 13.48 -7.47
CA VAL A 48 9.23 12.33 -7.11
C VAL A 48 7.91 12.80 -6.52
N MET A 49 7.92 13.60 -5.43
CA MET A 49 6.69 13.97 -4.73
C MET A 49 5.80 14.92 -5.55
N SER A 50 6.36 15.66 -6.50
CA SER A 50 5.60 16.48 -7.45
C SER A 50 4.96 15.66 -8.59
N HIS A 51 5.12 14.35 -8.61
CA HIS A 51 4.61 13.50 -9.69
C HIS A 51 3.08 13.64 -9.83
N PRO A 52 2.55 13.72 -11.07
CA PRO A 52 1.13 13.97 -11.31
C PRO A 52 0.18 12.99 -10.61
N VAL A 53 0.56 11.71 -10.46
CA VAL A 53 -0.30 10.72 -9.80
C VAL A 53 -0.44 10.95 -8.29
N ILE A 54 0.53 11.62 -7.67
CA ILE A 54 0.45 12.05 -6.27
C ILE A 54 -0.40 13.32 -6.14
N GLN A 55 -0.12 14.31 -7.00
CA GLN A 55 -0.69 15.65 -6.87
C GLN A 55 -2.12 15.76 -7.42
N ASN A 56 -2.45 14.99 -8.45
CA ASN A 56 -3.70 15.16 -9.20
C ASN A 56 -4.09 13.87 -9.92
N ASN A 57 -4.61 12.89 -9.21
CA ASN A 57 -5.12 11.67 -9.81
C ASN A 57 -6.55 11.88 -10.34
N ALA A 58 -6.67 12.07 -11.64
CA ALA A 58 -7.95 12.37 -12.29
C ALA A 58 -9.02 11.27 -12.12
N TYR A 59 -8.60 10.00 -12.04
CA TYR A 59 -9.54 8.90 -11.85
C TYR A 59 -10.12 8.88 -10.43
N THR A 60 -9.27 8.93 -9.40
CA THR A 60 -9.72 8.84 -8.01
C THR A 60 -10.52 10.07 -7.60
N GLN A 61 -10.17 11.25 -8.10
CA GLN A 61 -10.96 12.46 -7.93
C GLN A 61 -12.36 12.35 -8.55
N TRP A 62 -12.44 11.87 -9.80
CA TRP A 62 -13.74 11.60 -10.42
C TRP A 62 -14.54 10.55 -9.63
N PHE A 63 -13.90 9.47 -9.24
CA PHE A 63 -14.53 8.40 -8.46
C PHE A 63 -15.11 8.93 -7.14
N ALA A 64 -14.39 9.83 -6.46
CA ALA A 64 -14.81 10.47 -5.22
C ALA A 64 -16.10 11.31 -5.37
N PHE A 65 -16.44 11.79 -6.58
CA PHE A 65 -17.71 12.49 -6.80
C PHE A 65 -18.94 11.57 -6.72
N GLY A 66 -18.76 10.26 -6.79
CA GLY A 66 -19.83 9.27 -6.68
C GLY A 66 -20.64 9.12 -7.96
N GLU A 67 -20.07 9.49 -9.10
CA GLU A 67 -20.69 9.37 -10.42
C GLU A 67 -20.47 7.98 -11.04
N ALA A 68 -19.58 7.16 -10.45
CA ALA A 68 -19.23 5.84 -10.95
C ALA A 68 -20.47 4.93 -10.99
N SER A 69 -20.74 4.33 -12.16
CA SER A 69 -21.80 3.35 -12.33
C SER A 69 -21.46 2.02 -11.65
N PHE A 70 -22.42 1.09 -11.60
CA PHE A 70 -22.16 -0.26 -11.10
C PHE A 70 -21.02 -0.94 -11.86
N SER A 71 -20.99 -0.79 -13.19
CA SER A 71 -19.94 -1.36 -14.02
C SER A 71 -18.57 -0.72 -13.77
N ASP A 72 -18.52 0.59 -13.49
CA ASP A 72 -17.27 1.28 -13.17
C ASP A 72 -16.70 0.80 -11.83
N VAL A 73 -17.54 0.71 -10.79
CA VAL A 73 -17.12 0.20 -9.48
C VAL A 73 -16.68 -1.24 -9.58
N ARG A 74 -17.44 -2.08 -10.30
CA ARG A 74 -17.11 -3.47 -10.55
C ARG A 74 -15.76 -3.62 -11.28
N HIS A 75 -15.54 -2.84 -12.33
CA HIS A 75 -14.29 -2.86 -13.09
C HIS A 75 -13.10 -2.39 -12.23
N MET A 76 -13.27 -1.30 -11.50
CA MET A 76 -12.25 -0.79 -10.57
C MET A 76 -11.85 -1.85 -9.54
N VAL A 77 -12.81 -2.47 -8.87
CA VAL A 77 -12.54 -3.51 -7.85
C VAL A 77 -11.86 -4.74 -8.48
N GLN A 78 -12.27 -5.14 -9.68
CA GLN A 78 -11.63 -6.24 -10.41
C GLN A 78 -10.16 -5.91 -10.72
N GLN A 79 -9.86 -4.75 -11.31
CA GLN A 79 -8.50 -4.36 -11.66
C GLN A 79 -7.62 -4.13 -10.42
N PHE A 80 -8.19 -3.50 -9.40
CA PHE A 80 -7.50 -3.30 -8.12
C PHE A 80 -7.16 -4.64 -7.45
N SER A 81 -8.05 -5.62 -7.54
CA SER A 81 -7.79 -6.96 -6.99
C SER A 81 -6.64 -7.69 -7.70
N VAL A 82 -6.47 -7.47 -9.02
CA VAL A 82 -5.33 -8.01 -9.76
C VAL A 82 -4.03 -7.40 -9.26
N PHE A 83 -3.98 -6.08 -9.14
CA PHE A 83 -2.84 -5.36 -8.61
C PHE A 83 -2.51 -5.81 -7.17
N SER A 84 -3.47 -5.74 -6.26
CA SER A 84 -3.27 -6.10 -4.85
C SER A 84 -2.80 -7.54 -4.69
N HIS A 85 -3.35 -8.49 -5.44
CA HIS A 85 -2.94 -9.88 -5.36
C HIS A 85 -1.55 -10.14 -5.94
N LEU A 86 -1.18 -9.46 -7.03
CA LEU A 86 0.15 -9.58 -7.64
C LEU A 86 1.24 -8.82 -6.87
N PHE A 87 0.88 -7.91 -5.98
CA PHE A 87 1.81 -7.27 -5.05
C PHE A 87 2.62 -8.30 -4.24
N LEU A 88 2.04 -9.46 -3.94
CA LEU A 88 2.74 -10.56 -3.27
C LEU A 88 4.03 -10.97 -4.00
N ILE A 89 4.04 -10.91 -5.35
CA ILE A 89 5.23 -11.24 -6.15
C ILE A 89 6.33 -10.20 -5.91
N ALA A 90 5.96 -8.93 -5.90
CA ALA A 90 6.90 -7.82 -5.67
C ALA A 90 7.49 -7.88 -4.26
N ALA A 91 6.64 -8.07 -3.24
CA ALA A 91 7.07 -8.20 -1.86
C ALA A 91 7.95 -9.44 -1.64
N LEU A 92 7.62 -10.57 -2.27
CA LEU A 92 8.45 -11.78 -2.20
C LEU A 92 9.83 -11.55 -2.84
N LYS A 93 9.89 -10.88 -3.99
CA LYS A 93 11.17 -10.52 -4.63
C LYS A 93 11.97 -9.56 -3.76
N LYS A 94 11.36 -8.51 -3.18
CA LYS A 94 12.02 -7.59 -2.25
C LYS A 94 12.61 -8.36 -1.06
N MET A 95 11.87 -9.28 -0.49
CA MET A 95 12.35 -10.12 0.60
C MET A 95 13.58 -10.97 0.19
N ILE A 96 13.54 -11.61 -0.98
CA ILE A 96 14.63 -12.47 -1.49
C ILE A 96 15.88 -11.62 -1.77
N ASN A 97 15.73 -10.41 -2.31
CA ASN A 97 16.81 -9.52 -2.69
C ASN A 97 17.29 -8.61 -1.55
N ALA A 98 16.71 -8.74 -0.35
CA ALA A 98 17.09 -7.95 0.82
C ALA A 98 18.58 -8.06 1.15
N ARG A 99 19.26 -6.94 1.39
CA ARG A 99 20.69 -6.86 1.69
C ARG A 99 21.02 -6.99 3.17
N SER A 100 20.02 -6.86 4.04
CA SER A 100 20.15 -7.02 5.49
C SER A 100 19.09 -7.97 6.03
N LEU A 101 19.38 -8.57 7.20
CA LEU A 101 18.39 -9.38 7.91
C LEU A 101 17.21 -8.52 8.41
N GLU A 102 17.43 -7.24 8.62
CA GLU A 102 16.44 -6.27 9.06
C GLU A 102 15.43 -5.99 7.94
N THR A 103 15.88 -5.61 6.75
CA THR A 103 15.03 -5.44 5.56
C THR A 103 14.30 -6.74 5.21
N TYR A 104 14.97 -7.89 5.32
CA TYR A 104 14.34 -9.20 5.13
C TYR A 104 13.17 -9.40 6.09
N ARG A 105 13.34 -9.07 7.38
CA ARG A 105 12.30 -9.23 8.40
C ARG A 105 11.14 -8.27 8.21
N ALA A 106 11.42 -7.01 7.89
CA ALA A 106 10.39 -6.01 7.61
C ALA A 106 9.51 -6.46 6.41
N THR A 107 10.13 -6.86 5.30
CA THR A 107 9.37 -7.34 4.13
C THR A 107 8.61 -8.64 4.41
N LYS A 108 9.15 -9.53 5.26
CA LYS A 108 8.43 -10.73 5.70
C LYS A 108 7.18 -10.39 6.51
N GLU A 109 7.20 -9.33 7.30
CA GLU A 109 6.00 -8.86 8.04
C GLU A 109 4.94 -8.33 7.07
N ILE A 110 5.33 -7.57 6.05
CA ILE A 110 4.42 -7.13 4.98
C ILE A 110 3.76 -8.36 4.34
N LEU A 111 4.53 -9.34 3.90
CA LEU A 111 3.99 -10.56 3.32
C LEU A 111 3.05 -11.32 4.26
N ALA A 112 3.40 -11.43 5.54
CA ALA A 112 2.57 -12.09 6.55
C ALA A 112 1.21 -11.38 6.71
N ASN A 113 1.20 -10.06 6.70
CA ASN A 113 -0.03 -9.26 6.75
C ASN A 113 -0.88 -9.46 5.47
N GLU A 114 -0.25 -9.40 4.30
CA GLU A 114 -0.94 -9.60 3.02
C GLU A 114 -1.64 -10.96 2.92
N ILE A 115 -0.98 -12.04 3.35
CA ILE A 115 -1.56 -13.40 3.31
C ILE A 115 -2.34 -13.78 4.56
N GLY A 116 -2.45 -12.87 5.54
CA GLY A 116 -3.26 -13.07 6.74
C GLY A 116 -2.67 -14.05 7.75
N VAL A 117 -1.36 -14.12 7.90
CA VAL A 117 -0.70 -14.98 8.91
C VAL A 117 -0.62 -14.26 10.24
N ILE A 118 -1.10 -14.90 11.30
CA ILE A 118 -0.94 -14.44 12.67
C ILE A 118 0.07 -15.34 13.37
N TYR A 119 1.12 -14.72 13.93
CA TYR A 119 2.08 -15.41 14.76
C TYR A 119 1.80 -15.17 16.24
N ARG A 120 1.52 -16.22 17.02
CA ARG A 120 1.38 -16.10 18.47
C ARG A 120 2.70 -16.39 19.18
N ASN A 121 3.08 -15.47 20.06
CA ASN A 121 4.22 -15.68 20.96
C ASN A 121 3.87 -16.78 21.99
N ARG A 122 4.65 -17.86 22.06
CA ARG A 122 4.47 -18.99 22.97
C ARG A 122 4.48 -18.61 24.46
N ASN A 123 4.98 -17.43 24.81
CA ASN A 123 5.12 -16.96 26.20
C ASN A 123 3.86 -16.32 26.78
N LYS A 124 2.79 -16.13 25.99
CA LYS A 124 1.47 -15.78 26.52
C LYS A 124 0.67 -17.07 26.67
N ALA A 125 0.17 -17.32 27.88
CA ALA A 125 -0.66 -18.48 28.19
C ALA A 125 -1.76 -18.66 27.13
N ILE A 126 -1.90 -19.88 26.61
CA ILE A 126 -2.94 -20.23 25.63
C ILE A 126 -4.28 -20.02 26.33
N PRO A 127 -5.12 -19.08 25.92
CA PRO A 127 -6.49 -19.01 26.46
C PRO A 127 -7.20 -20.32 26.13
N LYS A 128 -7.99 -20.82 27.07
CA LYS A 128 -8.84 -22.00 26.83
C LYS A 128 -9.73 -21.73 25.63
N THR A 129 -10.06 -22.75 24.88
CA THR A 129 -10.75 -22.76 23.58
C THR A 129 -11.98 -21.86 23.42
N SER A 130 -12.58 -21.38 24.50
CA SER A 130 -13.68 -20.40 24.50
C SER A 130 -13.26 -18.94 24.43
N GLU A 131 -11.96 -18.62 24.58
CA GLU A 131 -11.41 -17.27 24.60
C GLU A 131 -10.61 -16.94 23.33
N ILE A 132 -10.71 -17.77 22.31
CA ILE A 132 -9.95 -17.66 21.05
C ILE A 132 -10.40 -16.45 20.23
N GLY A 133 -11.52 -15.81 20.60
CA GLY A 133 -12.08 -14.64 19.94
C GLY A 133 -11.51 -13.27 20.37
N ASP A 134 -10.89 -13.18 21.55
CA ASP A 134 -10.66 -11.87 22.17
C ASP A 134 -9.28 -11.24 21.96
N ASP A 135 -8.28 -11.99 21.50
CA ASP A 135 -6.92 -11.42 21.29
C ASP A 135 -6.65 -10.95 19.85
N ALA A 136 -7.45 -11.36 18.90
CA ALA A 136 -7.57 -10.66 17.64
C ALA A 136 -8.73 -9.68 17.82
N GLN A 137 -8.45 -8.46 18.27
CA GLN A 137 -9.38 -7.36 18.08
C GLN A 137 -9.82 -7.44 16.61
N PRO A 138 -11.09 -7.68 16.29
CA PRO A 138 -11.53 -7.59 14.91
C PRO A 138 -11.16 -6.18 14.48
N GLU A 139 -10.30 -6.07 13.47
CA GLU A 139 -10.03 -4.80 12.82
C GLU A 139 -11.41 -4.23 12.51
N GLU A 140 -11.72 -3.03 13.03
CA GLU A 140 -13.05 -2.43 12.95
C GLU A 140 -13.55 -2.49 11.50
N GLY A 141 -14.64 -3.22 11.28
CA GLY A 141 -15.25 -3.37 9.96
C GLY A 141 -14.97 -4.68 9.22
N VAL A 142 -14.15 -5.57 9.77
CA VAL A 142 -13.94 -6.91 9.19
C VAL A 142 -15.02 -7.85 9.71
N ASP A 143 -15.72 -8.55 8.81
CA ASP A 143 -16.65 -9.62 9.17
C ASP A 143 -15.90 -10.70 9.96
N PRO A 144 -16.28 -11.01 11.22
CA PRO A 144 -15.64 -12.01 12.06
C PRO A 144 -15.50 -13.39 11.39
N LYS A 145 -16.35 -13.68 10.41
CA LYS A 145 -16.32 -14.89 9.59
C LYS A 145 -15.03 -15.00 8.76
N TYR A 146 -14.38 -13.88 8.42
CA TYR A 146 -13.11 -13.85 7.70
C TYR A 146 -11.90 -13.63 8.60
N ALA A 147 -12.12 -13.31 9.87
CA ALA A 147 -11.03 -13.04 10.81
C ALA A 147 -10.36 -14.30 11.37
N ASN A 148 -10.95 -15.49 11.21
CA ASN A 148 -10.49 -16.72 11.86
C ASN A 148 -10.68 -17.95 10.97
N THR A 149 -9.78 -18.16 9.99
CA THR A 149 -9.61 -19.49 9.42
C THR A 149 -8.42 -20.18 10.10
N GLU A 150 -8.64 -21.31 10.76
CA GLU A 150 -7.57 -22.12 11.31
C GLU A 150 -6.95 -22.96 10.20
N GLY A 151 -5.67 -22.71 9.89
CA GLY A 151 -4.85 -23.64 9.14
C GLY A 151 -4.06 -24.51 10.13
N THR A 152 -4.22 -25.82 10.08
CA THR A 152 -3.42 -26.74 10.87
C THR A 152 -2.36 -27.38 10.01
N VAL A 153 -1.11 -27.03 10.30
CA VAL A 153 0.03 -27.90 10.01
C VAL A 153 0.35 -28.61 11.31
N ASP A 154 0.53 -29.92 11.30
CA ASP A 154 0.87 -30.72 12.47
C ASP A 154 2.00 -30.06 13.28
N GLY A 155 1.76 -29.75 14.55
CA GLY A 155 2.69 -29.06 15.44
C GLY A 155 2.73 -27.54 15.29
N GLY A 156 1.86 -26.92 14.46
CA GLY A 156 1.87 -25.50 14.15
C GLY A 156 1.16 -24.62 15.17
N VAL A 157 1.73 -23.45 15.42
CA VAL A 157 1.16 -22.33 16.19
C VAL A 157 0.72 -21.22 15.20
N PHE A 158 0.71 -21.52 13.89
CA PHE A 158 0.28 -20.58 12.88
C PHE A 158 -1.24 -20.59 12.77
N ARG A 159 -1.82 -19.40 12.77
CA ARG A 159 -3.22 -19.18 12.47
C ARG A 159 -3.30 -18.26 11.27
N PHE A 160 -4.32 -18.47 10.45
CA PHE A 160 -4.62 -17.62 9.32
C PHE A 160 -5.87 -16.82 9.66
N LYS A 161 -5.79 -15.50 9.42
CA LYS A 161 -6.95 -14.63 9.28
C LYS A 161 -7.17 -14.39 7.79
N ALA A 162 -8.29 -13.79 7.42
CA ALA A 162 -8.49 -13.35 6.04
C ALA A 162 -7.35 -12.41 5.61
N GLY A 163 -6.71 -12.71 4.50
CA GLY A 163 -5.72 -11.85 3.87
C GLY A 163 -6.38 -10.68 3.13
N HIS A 164 -5.58 -9.70 2.72
CA HIS A 164 -6.10 -8.50 2.06
C HIS A 164 -6.88 -8.82 0.78
N TYR A 165 -6.44 -9.79 0.00
CA TYR A 165 -7.18 -10.27 -1.18
C TYR A 165 -8.57 -10.81 -0.83
N GLU A 166 -8.73 -11.53 0.30
CA GLU A 166 -10.02 -12.06 0.72
C GLU A 166 -11.00 -10.96 1.14
N TRP A 167 -10.49 -9.84 1.66
CA TRP A 167 -11.32 -8.66 1.94
C TRP A 167 -11.85 -8.02 0.66
N LEU A 168 -10.99 -7.91 -0.38
CA LEU A 168 -11.43 -7.45 -1.70
C LEU A 168 -12.42 -8.43 -2.34
N LEU A 169 -12.21 -9.74 -2.19
CA LEU A 169 -13.13 -10.76 -2.68
C LEU A 169 -14.51 -10.60 -2.07
N LYS A 170 -14.57 -10.29 -0.76
CA LYS A 170 -15.85 -10.05 -0.07
C LYS A 170 -16.59 -8.83 -0.64
N LEU A 171 -15.89 -7.76 -0.95
CA LEU A 171 -16.46 -6.61 -1.65
C LEU A 171 -16.93 -7.00 -3.06
N GLY A 172 -16.12 -7.78 -3.78
CA GLY A 172 -16.42 -8.25 -5.12
C GLY A 172 -17.72 -9.04 -5.23
N GLU A 173 -18.08 -9.85 -4.22
CA GLU A 173 -19.34 -10.60 -4.18
C GLU A 173 -20.57 -9.69 -4.31
N PHE A 174 -20.52 -8.45 -3.80
CA PHE A 174 -21.59 -7.46 -3.97
C PHE A 174 -21.63 -6.83 -5.37
N LEU A 175 -20.61 -7.09 -6.17
CA LEU A 175 -20.42 -6.54 -7.51
C LEU A 175 -20.49 -7.64 -8.58
N ASP A 176 -21.11 -8.77 -8.26
CA ASP A 176 -21.20 -9.95 -9.13
C ASP A 176 -19.82 -10.46 -9.59
N LEU A 177 -18.84 -10.39 -8.70
CA LEU A 177 -17.52 -10.96 -8.85
C LEU A 177 -17.31 -12.13 -7.90
N ASP A 178 -16.46 -13.07 -8.30
CA ASP A 178 -16.11 -14.26 -7.52
C ASP A 178 -14.60 -14.53 -7.53
N PHE A 179 -14.18 -15.59 -6.88
CA PHE A 179 -12.79 -16.01 -6.82
C PHE A 179 -12.13 -16.21 -8.20
N ASN A 180 -12.89 -16.60 -9.22
CA ASN A 180 -12.37 -16.85 -10.57
C ASN A 180 -12.30 -15.58 -11.42
N THR A 181 -13.08 -14.57 -11.03
CA THR A 181 -13.18 -13.29 -11.74
C THR A 181 -12.45 -12.14 -11.03
N MET A 182 -11.66 -12.44 -10.01
CA MET A 182 -10.84 -11.48 -9.26
C MET A 182 -9.40 -11.97 -9.08
N GLY A 183 -8.45 -11.03 -9.00
CA GLY A 183 -7.07 -11.27 -8.59
C GLY A 183 -6.22 -12.15 -9.50
N LYS A 184 -6.70 -12.50 -10.70
CA LYS A 184 -5.97 -13.36 -11.62
C LYS A 184 -5.24 -12.52 -12.67
N PRO A 185 -3.97 -12.85 -13.03
CA PRO A 185 -3.20 -12.06 -14.00
C PRO A 185 -3.93 -11.85 -15.34
N TRP A 186 -4.62 -12.87 -15.85
CA TRP A 186 -5.33 -12.81 -17.14
C TRP A 186 -6.60 -11.94 -17.12
N LEU A 187 -7.02 -11.43 -15.97
CA LEU A 187 -8.13 -10.49 -15.84
C LEU A 187 -7.66 -9.03 -15.85
N GLY A 188 -6.36 -8.82 -15.71
CA GLY A 188 -5.78 -7.49 -15.74
C GLY A 188 -5.84 -6.87 -17.13
N SER A 189 -6.22 -5.59 -17.20
CA SER A 189 -6.05 -4.77 -18.40
C SER A 189 -4.55 -4.63 -18.72
N LYS A 190 -4.23 -4.15 -19.91
CA LYS A 190 -2.82 -3.92 -20.28
C LYS A 190 -2.11 -2.97 -19.32
N SER A 191 -2.79 -1.91 -18.89
CA SER A 191 -2.25 -0.93 -17.94
C SER A 191 -2.10 -1.52 -16.53
N THR A 192 -3.04 -2.36 -16.08
CA THR A 192 -2.95 -3.06 -14.80
C THR A 192 -1.76 -4.02 -14.78
N ILE A 193 -1.60 -4.84 -15.83
CA ILE A 193 -0.48 -5.79 -15.91
C ILE A 193 0.86 -5.05 -16.05
N PHE A 194 0.91 -3.97 -16.85
CA PHE A 194 2.10 -3.13 -16.92
C PHE A 194 2.53 -2.62 -15.54
N PHE A 195 1.58 -2.09 -14.75
CA PHE A 195 1.89 -1.65 -13.39
C PHE A 195 2.36 -2.82 -12.49
N CYS A 196 1.72 -3.98 -12.56
CA CYS A 196 2.14 -5.14 -11.79
C CYS A 196 3.57 -5.60 -12.14
N ASP A 197 3.92 -5.56 -13.44
CA ASP A 197 5.26 -5.91 -13.91
C ASP A 197 6.31 -4.89 -13.45
N GLU A 198 6.01 -3.58 -13.53
CA GLU A 198 6.87 -2.52 -13.02
C GLU A 198 7.03 -2.61 -11.49
N LEU A 199 5.96 -2.86 -10.77
CA LEU A 199 6.01 -3.07 -9.33
C LEU A 199 6.93 -4.25 -8.97
N ALA A 200 6.81 -5.38 -9.66
CA ALA A 200 7.66 -6.54 -9.43
C ALA A 200 9.12 -6.31 -9.86
N ARG A 201 9.36 -5.48 -10.87
CA ARG A 201 10.70 -5.13 -11.36
C ARG A 201 11.42 -4.14 -10.44
N LEU A 202 10.72 -3.12 -9.98
CA LEU A 202 11.28 -1.99 -9.25
C LEU A 202 11.33 -2.26 -7.74
N TYR A 203 10.17 -2.55 -7.13
CA TYR A 203 10.09 -2.85 -5.69
C TYR A 203 10.89 -4.11 -5.32
N GLY A 204 10.92 -5.08 -6.22
CA GLY A 204 11.69 -6.31 -6.10
C GLY A 204 13.05 -6.27 -6.81
N SER A 205 13.65 -5.11 -7.04
CA SER A 205 14.93 -4.97 -7.75
C SER A 205 16.09 -5.61 -6.98
N GLU A 206 17.07 -6.14 -7.73
CA GLU A 206 18.37 -6.57 -7.17
C GLU A 206 19.26 -5.36 -6.81
N ASP A 207 19.04 -4.19 -7.41
CA ASP A 207 19.70 -2.95 -7.03
C ASP A 207 18.96 -2.31 -5.85
N PRO A 208 19.57 -2.23 -4.66
CA PRO A 208 18.92 -1.73 -3.46
C PRO A 208 18.47 -0.27 -3.60
N ASN A 209 19.23 0.58 -4.32
CA ASN A 209 18.85 1.97 -4.48
C ASN A 209 17.58 2.12 -5.31
N ILE A 210 17.41 1.32 -6.36
CA ILE A 210 16.18 1.27 -7.15
C ILE A 210 15.01 0.73 -6.31
N ALA A 211 15.24 -0.35 -5.56
CA ALA A 211 14.21 -0.96 -4.73
C ALA A 211 13.70 -0.02 -3.63
N GLU A 212 14.62 0.66 -2.93
CA GLU A 212 14.25 1.60 -1.87
C GLU A 212 13.61 2.88 -2.42
N GLY A 213 14.06 3.39 -3.58
CA GLY A 213 13.40 4.50 -4.27
C GLY A 213 11.97 4.16 -4.71
N ALA A 214 11.75 2.96 -5.22
CA ALA A 214 10.44 2.47 -5.59
C ALA A 214 9.53 2.25 -4.37
N SER A 215 10.08 1.71 -3.28
CA SER A 215 9.38 1.54 -2.00
C SER A 215 8.94 2.89 -1.44
N PHE A 216 9.88 3.85 -1.34
CA PHE A 216 9.59 5.21 -0.91
C PHE A 216 8.45 5.85 -1.72
N ALA A 217 8.49 5.72 -3.02
CA ALA A 217 7.51 6.34 -3.90
C ALA A 217 6.11 5.73 -3.75
N VAL A 218 5.99 4.41 -3.66
CA VAL A 218 4.69 3.73 -3.51
C VAL A 218 4.06 4.00 -2.14
N GLU A 219 4.86 4.04 -1.08
CA GLU A 219 4.38 4.37 0.28
C GLU A 219 3.88 5.82 0.35
N ASN A 220 4.64 6.77 -0.20
CA ASN A 220 4.22 8.18 -0.23
C ASN A 220 3.01 8.42 -1.14
N TRP A 221 2.89 7.72 -2.26
CA TRP A 221 1.68 7.73 -3.07
C TRP A 221 0.49 7.16 -2.28
N ALA A 222 0.67 6.06 -1.57
CA ALA A 222 -0.36 5.47 -0.73
C ALA A 222 -0.83 6.45 0.35
N ALA A 223 0.10 7.15 1.00
CA ALA A 223 -0.20 8.16 2.03
C ALA A 223 -0.80 9.47 1.48
N ALA A 224 -0.75 9.71 0.17
CA ALA A 224 -1.20 10.97 -0.44
C ALA A 224 -2.73 11.16 -0.52
N GLY A 225 -3.53 10.22 0.01
CA GLY A 225 -4.98 10.41 0.22
C GLY A 225 -5.90 9.83 -0.84
N PHE A 226 -5.40 9.08 -1.83
CA PHE A 226 -6.27 8.42 -2.81
C PHE A 226 -7.23 7.40 -2.16
N TRP A 227 -6.86 6.80 -1.02
CA TRP A 227 -7.74 5.94 -0.24
C TRP A 227 -9.02 6.65 0.17
N LYS A 228 -8.91 7.88 0.67
CA LYS A 228 -10.07 8.71 1.07
C LYS A 228 -10.97 9.04 -0.12
N GLU A 229 -10.38 9.26 -1.29
CA GLU A 229 -11.13 9.49 -2.52
C GLU A 229 -11.91 8.24 -2.94
N LEU A 230 -11.28 7.06 -2.90
CA LEU A 230 -11.95 5.80 -3.20
C LEU A 230 -13.05 5.49 -2.17
N ILE A 231 -12.79 5.65 -0.88
CA ILE A 231 -13.78 5.45 0.19
C ILE A 231 -14.98 6.37 -0.02
N SER A 232 -14.74 7.66 -0.29
CA SER A 232 -15.82 8.62 -0.57
C SER A 232 -16.70 8.18 -1.74
N GLY A 233 -16.09 7.69 -2.83
CA GLY A 233 -16.82 7.20 -4.00
C GLY A 233 -17.64 5.94 -3.70
N LEU A 234 -17.03 4.98 -2.98
CA LEU A 234 -17.69 3.74 -2.56
C LEU A 234 -18.86 3.98 -1.61
N GLU A 235 -18.74 4.91 -0.65
CA GLU A 235 -19.84 5.27 0.25
C GLU A 235 -21.00 5.94 -0.51
N LYS A 236 -20.72 6.84 -1.44
CA LYS A 236 -21.76 7.43 -2.29
C LYS A 236 -22.42 6.42 -3.21
N PHE A 237 -21.65 5.48 -3.75
CA PHE A 237 -22.18 4.36 -4.51
C PHE A 237 -23.12 3.50 -3.66
N LYS A 238 -22.69 3.10 -2.46
CA LYS A 238 -23.48 2.36 -1.48
C LYS A 238 -24.81 3.06 -1.16
N GLU A 239 -24.79 4.38 -0.93
CA GLU A 239 -25.98 5.19 -0.67
C GLU A 239 -26.92 5.19 -1.87
N ARG A 240 -26.41 5.43 -3.08
CA ARG A 240 -27.17 5.49 -4.32
C ARG A 240 -27.85 4.17 -4.65
N GLU A 241 -27.13 3.06 -4.50
CA GLU A 241 -27.63 1.71 -4.77
C GLU A 241 -28.43 1.13 -3.59
N ASN A 242 -28.60 1.91 -2.49
CA ASN A 242 -29.31 1.49 -1.27
C ASN A 242 -28.80 0.18 -0.67
N ILE A 243 -27.47 -0.02 -0.69
CA ILE A 243 -26.80 -1.19 -0.14
C ILE A 243 -26.62 -1.00 1.37
N LYS A 244 -27.27 -1.81 2.19
CA LYS A 244 -27.21 -1.68 3.67
C LYS A 244 -25.84 -2.01 4.24
N GLN A 245 -25.21 -3.07 3.76
CA GLN A 245 -23.89 -3.52 4.19
C GLN A 245 -23.00 -3.65 2.96
N PHE A 246 -22.00 -2.80 2.83
CA PHE A 246 -21.04 -2.80 1.75
C PHE A 246 -19.65 -2.87 2.36
N PRO A 247 -18.94 -4.01 2.21
CA PRO A 247 -17.73 -4.30 2.97
C PRO A 247 -16.50 -3.61 2.34
N ILE A 248 -16.28 -2.35 2.69
CA ILE A 248 -15.13 -1.55 2.21
C ILE A 248 -13.94 -1.60 3.18
N ALA A 249 -13.90 -2.59 4.06
CA ALA A 249 -12.88 -2.74 5.10
C ALA A 249 -11.44 -2.70 4.55
N PHE A 250 -11.21 -3.29 3.36
CA PHE A 250 -9.92 -3.22 2.70
C PHE A 250 -9.42 -1.77 2.54
N PHE A 251 -10.26 -0.89 2.02
CA PHE A 251 -9.90 0.52 1.78
C PHE A 251 -9.76 1.32 3.07
N THR A 252 -10.69 1.15 4.01
CA THR A 252 -10.66 1.87 5.29
C THR A 252 -9.51 1.44 6.19
N PHE A 253 -9.08 0.19 6.10
CA PHE A 253 -7.91 -0.32 6.82
C PHE A 253 -6.63 0.33 6.29
N HIS A 254 -6.43 0.34 4.97
CA HIS A 254 -5.25 0.95 4.37
C HIS A 254 -5.19 2.47 4.63
N ASP A 255 -6.31 3.19 4.55
CA ASP A 255 -6.34 4.62 4.89
C ASP A 255 -5.88 4.90 6.34
N LYS A 256 -6.24 4.02 7.28
CA LYS A 256 -5.79 4.14 8.68
C LYS A 256 -4.31 3.80 8.85
N LEU A 257 -3.83 2.79 8.15
CA LEU A 257 -2.45 2.31 8.24
C LEU A 257 -1.47 3.34 7.70
N GLU A 258 -1.79 3.96 6.58
CA GLU A 258 -0.96 4.97 5.93
C GLU A 258 -0.68 6.21 6.80
N GLY A 259 -1.61 6.56 7.68
CA GLY A 259 -1.39 7.65 8.65
C GLY A 259 -0.26 7.38 9.65
N GLN A 260 0.12 6.11 9.86
CA GLN A 260 1.23 5.68 10.71
C GLN A 260 2.53 5.53 9.92
N HIS A 261 2.45 5.18 8.64
CA HIS A 261 3.62 4.96 7.77
C HIS A 261 4.37 6.26 7.48
N ALA A 262 3.70 7.40 7.34
CA ALA A 262 4.35 8.68 7.06
C ALA A 262 5.42 9.10 8.11
N GLU A 263 5.28 8.67 9.38
CA GLU A 263 6.30 8.91 10.40
C GLU A 263 7.51 7.98 10.26
N HIS A 264 7.31 6.74 9.80
CA HIS A 264 8.38 5.75 9.61
C HIS A 264 9.20 6.04 8.36
N VAL A 265 8.57 6.50 7.27
CA VAL A 265 9.22 6.79 5.98
C VAL A 265 10.37 7.78 6.11
N ALA A 266 10.23 8.83 6.94
CA ALA A 266 11.30 9.81 7.15
C ALA A 266 12.54 9.20 7.82
N HIS A 267 12.34 8.28 8.78
CA HIS A 267 13.44 7.57 9.46
C HIS A 267 14.11 6.58 8.51
N GLU A 268 13.34 5.77 7.80
CA GLU A 268 13.85 4.79 6.83
C GLU A 268 14.64 5.48 5.71
N LEU A 269 14.12 6.59 5.18
CA LEU A 269 14.81 7.38 4.16
C LEU A 269 16.16 7.90 4.65
N ALA A 270 16.21 8.41 5.89
CA ALA A 270 17.46 8.89 6.49
C ALA A 270 18.44 7.73 6.74
N GLU A 271 17.95 6.56 7.11
CA GLU A 271 18.78 5.37 7.28
C GLU A 271 19.41 4.93 5.98
N VAL A 272 18.61 4.83 4.93
CA VAL A 272 19.04 4.44 3.57
C VAL A 272 20.01 5.44 2.97
N TYR A 273 19.77 6.76 3.14
CA TYR A 273 20.63 7.80 2.60
C TYR A 273 22.07 7.74 3.16
N PHE A 274 22.22 7.43 4.43
CA PHE A 274 23.54 7.37 5.09
C PHE A 274 24.18 5.96 5.05
N GLU A 275 23.60 5.01 4.30
CA GLU A 275 24.25 3.72 4.05
C GLU A 275 25.39 3.84 3.04
N GLU A 276 26.39 2.98 3.21
CA GLU A 276 27.50 2.88 2.26
C GLU A 276 26.99 2.39 0.89
N GLY A 277 27.34 3.11 -0.17
CA GLY A 277 26.94 2.78 -1.52
C GLY A 277 25.57 3.34 -1.95
N PHE A 278 25.00 4.26 -1.16
CA PHE A 278 23.80 4.98 -1.57
C PHE A 278 24.04 5.78 -2.87
N ASP A 279 23.16 5.55 -3.85
CA ASP A 279 23.16 6.24 -5.15
C ASP A 279 21.83 6.99 -5.33
N LYS A 280 21.88 8.31 -5.12
CA LYS A 280 20.71 9.18 -5.16
C LYS A 280 19.97 9.17 -6.50
N GLU A 281 20.70 9.06 -7.62
CA GLU A 281 20.07 9.08 -8.95
C GLU A 281 19.33 7.79 -9.24
N LYS A 282 19.88 6.65 -8.82
CA LYS A 282 19.16 5.37 -8.90
C LYS A 282 17.94 5.34 -8.00
N PHE A 283 18.05 5.89 -6.78
CA PHE A 283 16.91 6.00 -5.85
C PHE A 283 15.77 6.83 -6.49
N ILE A 284 16.09 8.03 -6.99
CA ILE A 284 15.09 8.90 -7.62
C ILE A 284 14.52 8.25 -8.88
N THR A 285 15.34 7.59 -9.70
CA THR A 285 14.89 6.87 -10.89
C THR A 285 13.90 5.76 -10.53
N GLY A 286 14.22 4.93 -9.52
CA GLY A 286 13.31 3.91 -9.02
C GLY A 286 11.96 4.48 -8.57
N GLY A 287 11.99 5.63 -7.89
CA GLY A 287 10.80 6.35 -7.46
C GLY A 287 9.95 6.86 -8.62
N ILE A 288 10.56 7.53 -9.60
CA ILE A 288 9.84 8.07 -10.77
C ILE A 288 9.21 6.95 -11.59
N GLU A 289 9.99 5.92 -11.94
CA GLU A 289 9.49 4.80 -12.74
C GLU A 289 8.35 4.05 -12.03
N MET A 290 8.41 3.92 -10.69
CA MET A 290 7.33 3.34 -9.90
C MET A 290 6.05 4.17 -10.03
N LEU A 291 6.14 5.49 -9.88
CA LEU A 291 4.97 6.38 -10.01
C LEU A 291 4.42 6.44 -11.44
N ASP A 292 5.27 6.30 -12.45
CA ASP A 292 4.83 6.13 -13.84
C ASP A 292 3.99 4.85 -14.01
N GLY A 293 4.40 3.75 -13.38
CA GLY A 293 3.62 2.51 -13.33
C GLY A 293 2.27 2.69 -12.65
N VAL A 294 2.24 3.33 -11.48
CA VAL A 294 1.01 3.69 -10.76
C VAL A 294 0.11 4.58 -11.62
N LYS A 295 0.69 5.59 -12.28
CA LYS A 295 -0.04 6.49 -13.16
C LYS A 295 -0.67 5.73 -14.33
N ALA A 296 0.06 4.82 -14.94
CA ALA A 296 -0.46 3.99 -16.04
C ALA A 296 -1.67 3.16 -15.61
N PHE A 297 -1.68 2.62 -14.39
CA PHE A 297 -2.84 1.91 -13.83
C PHE A 297 -4.07 2.81 -13.75
N TRP A 298 -3.96 3.98 -13.15
CA TRP A 298 -5.09 4.90 -12.99
C TRP A 298 -5.55 5.51 -14.30
N ASP A 299 -4.63 5.86 -15.20
CA ASP A 299 -4.96 6.36 -16.53
C ASP A 299 -5.72 5.31 -17.34
N GLY A 300 -5.32 4.04 -17.24
CA GLY A 300 -6.02 2.94 -17.89
C GLY A 300 -7.46 2.80 -17.41
N LEU A 301 -7.71 2.84 -16.11
CA LEU A 301 -9.07 2.86 -15.56
C LEU A 301 -9.86 4.10 -16.02
N ASN A 302 -9.19 5.26 -16.09
CA ASN A 302 -9.81 6.50 -16.55
C ASN A 302 -10.18 6.49 -18.04
N GLU A 303 -9.43 5.75 -18.85
CA GLU A 303 -9.78 5.52 -20.26
C GLU A 303 -10.91 4.50 -20.42
N ASP A 304 -10.87 3.41 -19.65
CA ASP A 304 -11.86 2.34 -19.74
C ASP A 304 -13.26 2.80 -19.37
N ARG A 305 -13.41 3.66 -18.34
CA ARG A 305 -14.72 4.22 -17.97
C ARG A 305 -15.36 5.12 -19.03
N LYS A 306 -14.60 5.55 -20.05
CA LYS A 306 -15.11 6.41 -21.14
C LYS A 306 -15.61 5.61 -22.35
N LYS A 307 -15.38 4.30 -22.36
CA LYS A 307 -15.82 3.40 -23.43
C LYS A 307 -17.25 2.93 -23.18
#